data_a82d03485c056f4b8b40839c6e029a6c
#
_entry.id   a82d03485c056f4b8b40839c6e029a6c
#
_cell.length_a   1.000
_cell.length_b   1.000
_cell.length_c   1.000
_cell.angle_alpha   90.00
_cell.angle_beta   90.00
_cell.angle_gamma   90.00
#
_symmetry.space_group_name_H-M   'P 1'
#
loop_
_entity.id
_entity.type
_entity.pdbx_description
1 polymer ?
#
loop_
_entity_poly.entity_id
_entity_poly.type
_entity_poly.pdbx_seq_one_letter_code
_entity_poly.pdbx_strand_id
1 'polypeptide(L)'
;MKTGKTVKVLLTAATAAGMLAGCGSKTDTDTFRFASELDIQGMDSTVVDDGMSFNAIHAITDGLTAVNEKGKTAPAIAKSWDVSDDGKTYTFHLRDAKWSNGDKVTANDFVYSWRKIIKDAGNYAYMLGNGGASVKNADALMELGANATDEQMATLGVTAKDDKTLVVELENKVPYFTDLMAFPCYFPQNQKFVEKCGKNYGTK
;
A
#
# COMPACT_ATOMS: atom_id res chain seq x y z
N MET A 1 -33.48 58.28 -32.49
CA MET A 1 -32.22 57.72 -31.99
C MET A 1 -32.45 56.85 -30.74
N LYS A 2 -32.98 55.61 -30.91
CA LYS A 2 -33.20 54.66 -29.79
C LYS A 2 -32.64 53.24 -30.09
N THR A 3 -31.88 53.05 -31.19
CA THR A 3 -31.36 51.75 -31.63
C THR A 3 -30.03 51.34 -30.97
N GLY A 4 -29.27 52.28 -30.35
CA GLY A 4 -27.93 51.99 -29.84
C GLY A 4 -27.92 51.27 -28.49
N LYS A 5 -28.98 51.40 -27.64
CA LYS A 5 -29.03 50.73 -26.32
C LYS A 5 -29.45 49.26 -26.39
N THR A 6 -30.36 48.95 -27.35
CA THR A 6 -30.89 47.58 -27.54
C THR A 6 -29.81 46.62 -28.12
N VAL A 7 -28.95 47.13 -29.03
CA VAL A 7 -27.85 46.36 -29.61
C VAL A 7 -26.77 46.03 -28.58
N LYS A 8 -26.46 46.95 -27.65
CA LYS A 8 -25.46 46.70 -26.58
C LYS A 8 -25.95 45.67 -25.55
N VAL A 9 -27.26 45.67 -25.23
CA VAL A 9 -27.85 44.68 -24.31
C VAL A 9 -27.91 43.30 -24.95
N LEU A 10 -28.17 43.18 -26.23
CA LEU A 10 -28.16 41.91 -26.96
C LEU A 10 -26.74 41.32 -27.09
N LEU A 11 -25.71 42.16 -27.27
CA LEU A 11 -24.32 41.68 -27.37
C LEU A 11 -23.79 41.17 -26.00
N THR A 12 -24.16 41.82 -24.88
CA THR A 12 -23.80 41.39 -23.53
C THR A 12 -24.54 40.12 -23.12
N ALA A 13 -25.79 39.92 -23.56
CA ALA A 13 -26.52 38.66 -23.29
C ALA A 13 -25.97 37.46 -24.08
N ALA A 14 -25.49 37.69 -25.31
CA ALA A 14 -24.89 36.66 -26.13
C ALA A 14 -23.49 36.17 -25.59
N THR A 15 -22.70 37.11 -25.05
CA THR A 15 -21.42 36.72 -24.42
C THR A 15 -21.59 36.00 -23.08
N ALA A 16 -22.61 36.35 -22.29
CA ALA A 16 -22.91 35.66 -21.04
C ALA A 16 -23.48 34.24 -21.28
N ALA A 17 -24.27 34.03 -22.35
CA ALA A 17 -24.77 32.71 -22.72
C ALA A 17 -23.64 31.78 -23.26
N GLY A 18 -22.62 32.36 -23.93
CA GLY A 18 -21.47 31.60 -24.42
C GLY A 18 -20.55 31.06 -23.34
N MET A 19 -20.48 31.74 -22.16
CA MET A 19 -19.68 31.28 -21.03
C MET A 19 -20.33 30.15 -20.22
N LEU A 20 -21.63 29.96 -20.31
CA LEU A 20 -22.36 28.86 -19.66
C LEU A 20 -22.41 27.57 -20.48
N ALA A 21 -22.05 27.62 -21.76
CA ALA A 21 -22.04 26.42 -22.64
C ALA A 21 -20.75 25.61 -22.54
N GLY A 22 -19.75 26.08 -21.76
CA GLY A 22 -18.45 25.43 -21.61
C GLY A 22 -18.37 24.31 -20.56
N CYS A 23 -19.43 24.04 -19.78
CA CYS A 23 -19.44 23.04 -18.71
C CYS A 23 -20.33 21.83 -18.98
N GLY A 24 -20.44 21.42 -20.24
CA GLY A 24 -21.23 20.26 -20.64
C GLY A 24 -20.39 19.04 -21.08
N SER A 25 -19.20 18.84 -20.50
CA SER A 25 -18.60 17.50 -20.61
C SER A 25 -19.38 16.56 -19.71
N LYS A 26 -19.94 15.49 -20.28
CA LYS A 26 -20.44 14.35 -19.50
C LYS A 26 -19.30 13.97 -18.56
N THR A 27 -19.43 14.32 -17.28
CA THR A 27 -18.54 13.79 -16.25
C THR A 27 -18.78 12.29 -16.25
N ASP A 28 -17.80 11.55 -16.70
CA ASP A 28 -17.76 10.10 -16.52
C ASP A 28 -17.69 9.89 -14.99
N THR A 29 -18.83 9.57 -14.38
CA THR A 29 -18.98 9.43 -12.93
C THR A 29 -18.25 8.21 -12.41
N ASP A 30 -17.80 7.33 -13.30
CA ASP A 30 -17.14 6.08 -12.99
C ASP A 30 -15.60 6.21 -13.01
N THR A 31 -15.09 7.39 -13.38
CA THR A 31 -13.64 7.64 -13.47
C THR A 31 -13.22 8.72 -12.49
N PHE A 32 -12.38 8.33 -11.51
CA PHE A 32 -11.67 9.29 -10.65
C PHE A 32 -10.38 9.74 -11.34
N ARG A 33 -10.20 11.06 -11.48
CA ARG A 33 -9.02 11.66 -12.11
C ARG A 33 -8.36 12.62 -11.14
N PHE A 34 -7.07 12.44 -10.91
CA PHE A 34 -6.27 13.37 -10.14
C PHE A 34 -4.99 13.74 -10.90
N ALA A 35 -4.49 14.96 -10.67
CA ALA A 35 -3.23 15.41 -11.21
C ALA A 35 -2.10 15.14 -10.21
N SER A 36 -0.96 14.75 -10.72
CA SER A 36 0.25 14.51 -9.96
C SER A 36 1.43 15.26 -10.59
N GLU A 37 2.34 15.76 -9.76
CA GLU A 37 3.55 16.43 -10.23
C GLU A 37 4.60 15.43 -10.79
N LEU A 38 4.56 14.19 -10.35
CA LEU A 38 5.49 13.13 -10.70
C LEU A 38 4.75 11.91 -11.24
N ASP A 39 5.42 11.18 -12.13
CA ASP A 39 4.96 9.88 -12.60
C ASP A 39 5.11 8.80 -11.51
N ILE A 40 4.22 7.80 -11.55
CA ILE A 40 4.36 6.56 -10.78
C ILE A 40 5.58 5.81 -11.34
N GLN A 41 6.58 5.53 -10.51
CA GLN A 41 7.80 4.83 -10.91
C GLN A 41 7.60 3.32 -11.00
N GLY A 42 6.75 2.77 -10.15
CA GLY A 42 6.44 1.34 -10.11
C GLY A 42 5.30 1.01 -9.16
N MET A 43 4.89 -0.25 -9.16
CA MET A 43 3.82 -0.78 -8.30
C MET A 43 4.28 -1.98 -7.45
N ASP A 44 5.59 -2.23 -7.37
CA ASP A 44 6.16 -3.23 -6.44
C ASP A 44 6.48 -2.56 -5.11
N SER A 45 5.67 -2.81 -4.09
CA SER A 45 5.78 -2.23 -2.75
C SER A 45 7.11 -2.55 -2.04
N THR A 46 7.85 -3.57 -2.51
CA THR A 46 9.13 -3.96 -1.93
C THR A 46 10.33 -3.25 -2.56
N VAL A 47 10.13 -2.54 -3.67
CA VAL A 47 11.21 -1.90 -4.45
C VAL A 47 11.07 -0.39 -4.54
N VAL A 48 9.82 0.11 -4.71
CA VAL A 48 9.57 1.55 -4.88
C VAL A 48 9.94 2.35 -3.64
N ASP A 49 10.38 3.59 -3.86
CA ASP A 49 10.82 4.51 -2.80
C ASP A 49 10.27 5.94 -2.98
N ASP A 50 9.36 6.14 -3.93
CA ASP A 50 8.77 7.44 -4.19
C ASP A 50 7.32 7.56 -3.69
N GLY A 51 6.94 8.77 -3.28
CA GLY A 51 5.62 9.04 -2.70
C GLY A 51 4.47 8.82 -3.66
N MET A 52 4.67 8.98 -4.98
CA MET A 52 3.58 8.78 -5.96
C MET A 52 3.26 7.32 -6.15
N SER A 53 4.29 6.47 -6.24
CA SER A 53 4.12 5.01 -6.26
C SER A 53 3.45 4.51 -4.98
N PHE A 54 3.85 5.00 -3.80
CA PHE A 54 3.19 4.66 -2.54
C PHE A 54 1.72 5.08 -2.51
N ASN A 55 1.37 6.28 -2.98
CA ASN A 55 -0.02 6.72 -3.06
C ASN A 55 -0.85 5.81 -3.98
N ALA A 56 -0.29 5.41 -5.13
CA ALA A 56 -0.97 4.48 -6.04
C ALA A 56 -1.15 3.09 -5.42
N ILE A 57 -0.13 2.58 -4.71
CA ILE A 57 -0.19 1.30 -4.00
C ILE A 57 -1.25 1.35 -2.89
N HIS A 58 -1.30 2.43 -2.10
CA HIS A 58 -2.34 2.63 -1.09
C HIS A 58 -3.76 2.67 -1.66
N ALA A 59 -3.93 3.15 -2.89
CA ALA A 59 -5.25 3.20 -3.54
C ALA A 59 -5.79 1.82 -3.96
N ILE A 60 -4.92 0.80 -4.08
CA ILE A 60 -5.29 -0.51 -4.61
C ILE A 60 -4.97 -1.69 -3.68
N THR A 61 -4.21 -1.47 -2.61
CA THR A 61 -3.78 -2.55 -1.72
C THR A 61 -3.89 -2.09 -0.26
N ASP A 62 -4.44 -2.95 0.60
CA ASP A 62 -4.49 -2.76 2.04
C ASP A 62 -3.34 -3.49 2.75
N GLY A 63 -2.82 -2.88 3.82
CA GLY A 63 -1.93 -3.53 4.78
C GLY A 63 -2.68 -4.37 5.83
N LEU A 64 -1.98 -4.80 6.87
CA LEU A 64 -2.62 -5.41 8.05
C LEU A 64 -3.54 -4.39 8.73
N THR A 65 -3.09 -3.15 8.81
CA THR A 65 -3.82 -2.00 9.34
C THR A 65 -3.89 -0.89 8.29
N ALA A 66 -4.74 0.10 8.54
CA ALA A 66 -4.84 1.32 7.75
C ALA A 66 -4.92 2.55 8.67
N VAL A 67 -4.70 3.73 8.12
CA VAL A 67 -4.92 4.99 8.82
C VAL A 67 -6.31 5.51 8.46
N ASN A 68 -7.16 5.74 9.47
CA ASN A 68 -8.51 6.25 9.26
C ASN A 68 -8.53 7.77 9.07
N GLU A 69 -9.70 8.33 8.77
CA GLU A 69 -9.91 9.78 8.55
C GLU A 69 -9.47 10.68 9.73
N LYS A 70 -9.34 10.11 10.94
CA LYS A 70 -8.87 10.81 12.14
C LYS A 70 -7.36 10.67 12.35
N GLY A 71 -6.63 10.10 11.40
CA GLY A 71 -5.20 9.84 11.50
C GLY A 71 -4.83 8.76 12.51
N LYS A 72 -5.75 7.84 12.82
CA LYS A 72 -5.52 6.74 13.78
C LYS A 72 -5.51 5.40 13.09
N THR A 73 -4.70 4.47 13.62
CA THR A 73 -4.67 3.08 13.20
C THR A 73 -6.03 2.42 13.33
N ALA A 74 -6.41 1.71 12.30
CA ALA A 74 -7.66 0.96 12.19
C ALA A 74 -7.42 -0.41 11.55
N PRO A 75 -8.28 -1.41 11.81
CA PRO A 75 -8.26 -2.67 11.09
C PRO A 75 -8.37 -2.50 9.57
N ALA A 76 -7.59 -3.33 8.82
CA ALA A 76 -7.67 -3.40 7.36
C ALA A 76 -7.76 -4.87 6.90
N ILE A 77 -6.69 -5.49 6.38
CA ILE A 77 -6.69 -6.94 6.12
C ILE A 77 -6.75 -7.71 7.45
N ALA A 78 -6.08 -7.25 8.50
CA ALA A 78 -6.31 -7.77 9.84
C ALA A 78 -7.61 -7.16 10.40
N LYS A 79 -8.59 -8.01 10.74
CA LYS A 79 -9.81 -7.59 11.42
C LYS A 79 -9.61 -7.32 12.92
N SER A 80 -8.58 -7.95 13.52
CA SER A 80 -8.16 -7.80 14.91
C SER A 80 -6.75 -8.37 15.09
N TRP A 81 -6.15 -8.09 16.24
CA TRP A 81 -4.87 -8.66 16.64
C TRP A 81 -4.78 -8.77 18.16
N ASP A 82 -4.00 -9.76 18.63
CA ASP A 82 -3.61 -9.95 20.01
C ASP A 82 -2.15 -9.57 20.17
N VAL A 83 -1.79 -9.09 21.35
CA VAL A 83 -0.41 -8.71 21.70
C VAL A 83 -0.02 -9.44 22.99
N SER A 84 1.16 -10.06 22.99
CA SER A 84 1.71 -10.71 24.20
C SER A 84 1.98 -9.70 25.32
N ASP A 85 2.04 -10.17 26.56
CA ASP A 85 2.26 -9.33 27.74
C ASP A 85 3.56 -8.52 27.68
N ASP A 86 4.60 -9.09 27.05
CA ASP A 86 5.90 -8.42 26.84
C ASP A 86 5.87 -7.41 25.68
N GLY A 87 4.78 -7.39 24.89
CA GLY A 87 4.59 -6.51 23.75
C GLY A 87 5.48 -6.83 22.56
N LYS A 88 5.98 -8.08 22.44
CA LYS A 88 6.90 -8.50 21.39
C LYS A 88 6.30 -9.48 20.39
N THR A 89 5.17 -10.10 20.70
CA THR A 89 4.48 -11.01 19.77
C THR A 89 3.11 -10.47 19.43
N TYR A 90 2.86 -10.33 18.13
CA TYR A 90 1.57 -9.91 17.58
C TYR A 90 0.95 -11.06 16.80
N THR A 91 -0.29 -11.39 17.11
CA THR A 91 -1.08 -12.38 16.36
C THR A 91 -2.20 -11.67 15.63
N PHE A 92 -2.09 -11.53 14.31
CA PHE A 92 -3.09 -10.88 13.48
C PHE A 92 -4.11 -11.90 12.96
N HIS A 93 -5.41 -11.59 13.08
CA HIS A 93 -6.52 -12.37 12.55
C HIS A 93 -7.04 -11.71 11.28
N LEU A 94 -6.85 -12.35 10.13
CA LEU A 94 -7.17 -11.78 8.83
C LEU A 94 -8.67 -11.95 8.51
N ARG A 95 -9.26 -10.92 7.88
CA ARG A 95 -10.59 -11.00 7.27
C ARG A 95 -10.57 -11.82 5.99
N ASP A 96 -11.74 -12.18 5.48
CA ASP A 96 -11.84 -12.69 4.13
C ASP A 96 -11.59 -11.55 3.13
N ALA A 97 -10.62 -11.76 2.25
CA ALA A 97 -10.25 -10.85 1.19
C ALA A 97 -9.78 -11.64 -0.04
N LYS A 98 -9.87 -11.01 -1.19
CA LYS A 98 -9.40 -11.57 -2.47
C LYS A 98 -8.55 -10.55 -3.21
N TRP A 99 -7.56 -11.06 -3.90
CA TRP A 99 -6.86 -10.33 -4.94
C TRP A 99 -7.77 -10.08 -6.15
N SER A 100 -7.45 -9.09 -6.97
CA SER A 100 -8.20 -8.76 -8.18
C SER A 100 -8.27 -9.91 -9.21
N ASN A 101 -7.32 -10.84 -9.15
CA ASN A 101 -7.29 -12.06 -9.98
C ASN A 101 -8.19 -13.19 -9.42
N GLY A 102 -8.85 -12.97 -8.26
CA GLY A 102 -9.74 -13.93 -7.61
C GLY A 102 -9.09 -14.83 -6.56
N ASP A 103 -7.76 -14.85 -6.45
CA ASP A 103 -7.04 -15.59 -5.41
C ASP A 103 -7.41 -15.06 -4.02
N LYS A 104 -7.34 -15.94 -3.00
CA LYS A 104 -7.52 -15.50 -1.60
C LYS A 104 -6.29 -14.72 -1.14
N VAL A 105 -6.51 -13.65 -0.36
CA VAL A 105 -5.45 -13.04 0.45
C VAL A 105 -5.25 -13.88 1.70
N THR A 106 -4.01 -14.27 1.95
CA THR A 106 -3.63 -15.16 3.06
C THR A 106 -2.46 -14.58 3.87
N ALA A 107 -2.22 -15.14 5.04
CA ALA A 107 -1.05 -14.80 5.87
C ALA A 107 0.28 -15.08 5.13
N ASN A 108 0.31 -16.07 4.24
CA ASN A 108 1.50 -16.36 3.43
C ASN A 108 1.86 -15.22 2.46
N ASP A 109 0.91 -14.41 1.99
CA ASP A 109 1.20 -13.28 1.12
C ASP A 109 2.02 -12.19 1.86
N PHE A 110 1.81 -12.03 3.17
CA PHE A 110 2.62 -11.17 4.03
C PHE A 110 4.01 -11.76 4.28
N VAL A 111 4.08 -13.06 4.63
CA VAL A 111 5.37 -13.75 4.84
C VAL A 111 6.23 -13.67 3.58
N TYR A 112 5.63 -13.91 2.41
CA TYR A 112 6.32 -13.80 1.12
C TYR A 112 6.86 -12.39 0.87
N SER A 113 6.00 -11.37 1.01
CA SER A 113 6.37 -9.97 0.76
C SER A 113 7.51 -9.51 1.67
N TRP A 114 7.45 -9.85 2.98
CA TRP A 114 8.48 -9.42 3.94
C TRP A 114 9.82 -10.14 3.74
N ARG A 115 9.80 -11.39 3.27
CA ARG A 115 11.03 -12.08 2.86
C ARG A 115 11.60 -11.52 1.57
N LYS A 116 10.71 -11.19 0.62
CA LYS A 116 11.09 -10.62 -0.67
C LYS A 116 11.80 -9.27 -0.51
N ILE A 117 11.29 -8.34 0.30
CA ILE A 117 11.92 -7.03 0.49
C ILE A 117 13.35 -7.15 1.05
N ILE A 118 13.63 -8.14 1.89
CA ILE A 118 14.98 -8.42 2.40
C ILE A 118 15.85 -9.02 1.29
N LYS A 119 15.38 -10.05 0.58
CA LYS A 119 16.12 -10.72 -0.51
C LYS A 119 16.46 -9.77 -1.65
N ASP A 120 15.53 -8.90 -2.02
CA ASP A 120 15.70 -7.93 -3.11
C ASP A 120 16.49 -6.68 -2.69
N ALA A 121 16.90 -6.60 -1.41
CA ALA A 121 17.54 -5.42 -0.82
C ALA A 121 16.76 -4.14 -1.10
N GLY A 122 15.44 -4.21 -0.95
CA GLY A 122 14.54 -3.08 -1.20
C GLY A 122 14.89 -1.87 -0.34
N ASN A 123 14.71 -0.66 -0.87
CA ASN A 123 15.10 0.59 -0.20
C ASN A 123 14.51 0.75 1.21
N TYR A 124 13.35 0.14 1.46
CA TYR A 124 12.69 0.15 2.77
C TYR A 124 12.87 -1.14 3.58
N ALA A 125 13.78 -2.04 3.20
CA ALA A 125 14.05 -3.26 3.96
C ALA A 125 14.43 -2.96 5.43
N TYR A 126 15.18 -1.87 5.67
CA TYR A 126 15.56 -1.43 7.03
C TYR A 126 14.37 -1.21 7.97
N MET A 127 13.18 -0.95 7.42
CA MET A 127 11.95 -0.79 8.20
C MET A 127 11.51 -2.09 8.90
N LEU A 128 11.93 -3.27 8.41
CA LEU A 128 11.68 -4.54 9.10
C LEU A 128 12.60 -4.72 10.32
N GLY A 129 13.81 -4.17 10.28
CA GLY A 129 14.79 -4.25 11.35
C GLY A 129 14.62 -3.20 12.45
N ASN A 130 15.71 -2.91 13.16
CA ASN A 130 15.75 -1.95 14.27
C ASN A 130 15.50 -0.50 13.85
N GLY A 131 15.59 -0.18 12.56
CA GLY A 131 15.20 1.11 11.99
C GLY A 131 13.67 1.34 11.90
N GLY A 132 12.85 0.32 12.18
CA GLY A 132 11.40 0.38 12.09
C GLY A 132 10.67 -0.56 13.03
N ALA A 133 10.24 -1.71 12.53
CA ALA A 133 9.39 -2.67 13.23
C ALA A 133 10.14 -3.59 14.20
N SER A 134 11.47 -3.66 14.15
CA SER A 134 12.30 -4.56 14.97
C SER A 134 11.86 -6.03 14.87
N VAL A 135 11.52 -6.49 13.66
CA VAL A 135 11.14 -7.89 13.43
C VAL A 135 12.34 -8.79 13.71
N LYS A 136 12.11 -9.87 14.44
CA LYS A 136 13.14 -10.81 14.86
C LYS A 136 13.95 -11.31 13.68
N ASN A 137 15.28 -11.31 13.81
CA ASN A 137 16.27 -11.69 12.81
C ASN A 137 16.32 -10.83 11.53
N ALA A 138 15.53 -9.76 11.43
CA ALA A 138 15.48 -8.97 10.18
C ALA A 138 16.84 -8.33 9.85
N ASP A 139 17.54 -7.72 10.83
CA ASP A 139 18.83 -7.06 10.59
C ASP A 139 19.89 -8.08 10.12
N ALA A 140 19.98 -9.24 10.77
CA ALA A 140 20.92 -10.29 10.39
C ALA A 140 20.63 -10.86 8.97
N LEU A 141 19.35 -10.96 8.61
CA LEU A 141 18.95 -11.42 7.28
C LEU A 141 19.20 -10.36 6.19
N MET A 142 19.09 -9.07 6.52
CA MET A 142 19.44 -7.98 5.60
C MET A 142 20.94 -7.95 5.28
N GLU A 143 21.82 -8.29 6.25
CA GLU A 143 23.25 -8.43 5.99
C GLU A 143 23.56 -9.54 4.98
N LEU A 144 22.76 -10.61 4.94
CA LEU A 144 22.88 -11.68 3.96
C LEU A 144 22.21 -11.32 2.61
N GLY A 145 21.11 -10.58 2.65
CA GLY A 145 20.37 -10.14 1.47
C GLY A 145 20.00 -11.30 0.54
N ALA A 146 20.33 -11.17 -0.74
CA ALA A 146 20.09 -12.21 -1.76
C ALA A 146 20.84 -13.54 -1.49
N ASN A 147 21.88 -13.54 -0.67
CA ASN A 147 22.64 -14.74 -0.32
C ASN A 147 22.00 -15.57 0.78
N ALA A 148 20.97 -15.05 1.46
CA ALA A 148 20.26 -15.80 2.50
C ALA A 148 19.55 -17.03 1.89
N THR A 149 19.81 -18.21 2.48
CA THR A 149 19.09 -19.43 2.09
C THR A 149 17.62 -19.37 2.53
N ASP A 150 16.79 -20.28 1.98
CA ASP A 150 15.38 -20.32 2.38
C ASP A 150 15.21 -20.73 3.86
N GLU A 151 16.10 -21.61 4.37
CA GLU A 151 16.13 -21.97 5.79
C GLU A 151 16.48 -20.76 6.67
N GLN A 152 17.45 -19.93 6.26
CA GLN A 152 17.78 -18.70 6.95
C GLN A 152 16.60 -17.72 6.90
N MET A 153 16.00 -17.49 5.71
CA MET A 153 14.81 -16.64 5.58
C MET A 153 13.62 -17.15 6.39
N ALA A 154 13.51 -18.46 6.64
CA ALA A 154 12.47 -19.02 7.49
C ALA A 154 12.59 -18.59 8.96
N THR A 155 13.76 -18.08 9.39
CA THR A 155 13.99 -17.58 10.76
C THR A 155 13.51 -16.15 10.97
N LEU A 156 13.13 -15.43 9.91
CA LEU A 156 12.49 -14.11 10.05
C LEU A 156 11.26 -14.21 10.95
N GLY A 157 11.13 -13.30 11.91
CA GLY A 157 10.06 -13.28 12.89
C GLY A 157 8.66 -13.04 12.31
N VAL A 158 8.33 -13.67 11.18
CA VAL A 158 7.01 -13.62 10.57
C VAL A 158 6.58 -15.01 10.14
N THR A 159 5.43 -15.48 10.59
CA THR A 159 4.94 -16.85 10.33
C THR A 159 3.46 -16.87 10.08
N ALA A 160 3.04 -17.55 9.02
CA ALA A 160 1.65 -17.91 8.81
C ALA A 160 1.34 -19.21 9.56
N LYS A 161 0.53 -19.14 10.63
CA LYS A 161 0.04 -20.35 11.33
C LYS A 161 -0.97 -21.11 10.48
N ASP A 162 -1.78 -20.38 9.76
CA ASP A 162 -2.76 -20.82 8.78
C ASP A 162 -3.05 -19.68 7.80
N ASP A 163 -3.99 -19.86 6.88
CA ASP A 163 -4.34 -18.84 5.88
C ASP A 163 -4.80 -17.51 6.48
N LYS A 164 -5.31 -17.50 7.73
CA LYS A 164 -5.94 -16.35 8.36
C LYS A 164 -5.25 -15.86 9.63
N THR A 165 -4.16 -16.52 10.02
CA THR A 165 -3.44 -16.20 11.25
C THR A 165 -1.98 -15.92 10.95
N LEU A 166 -1.59 -14.64 11.04
CA LEU A 166 -0.21 -14.19 10.91
C LEU A 166 0.36 -13.89 12.30
N VAL A 167 1.51 -14.47 12.61
CA VAL A 167 2.26 -14.18 13.85
C VAL A 167 3.52 -13.42 13.51
N VAL A 168 3.75 -12.33 14.21
CA VAL A 168 4.97 -11.52 14.11
C VAL A 168 5.65 -11.46 15.47
N GLU A 169 6.93 -11.84 15.50
CA GLU A 169 7.81 -11.75 16.65
C GLU A 169 8.80 -10.60 16.47
N LEU A 170 8.96 -9.77 17.47
CA LEU A 170 9.87 -8.62 17.50
C LEU A 170 11.08 -8.89 18.40
N GLU A 171 12.24 -8.35 18.04
CA GLU A 171 13.42 -8.32 18.95
C GLU A 171 13.15 -7.37 20.13
N ASN A 172 12.58 -6.22 19.85
CA ASN A 172 12.30 -5.18 20.83
C ASN A 172 10.82 -4.78 20.79
N LYS A 173 10.29 -4.35 21.93
CA LYS A 173 8.94 -3.78 21.98
C LYS A 173 8.89 -2.48 21.18
N VAL A 174 7.98 -2.39 20.22
CA VAL A 174 7.73 -1.23 19.37
C VAL A 174 6.29 -0.74 19.61
N PRO A 175 6.08 0.33 20.39
CA PRO A 175 4.75 0.79 20.77
C PRO A 175 3.86 1.21 19.58
N TYR A 176 4.48 1.63 18.47
CA TYR A 176 3.83 2.06 17.23
C TYR A 176 3.85 0.99 16.13
N PHE A 177 4.11 -0.28 16.49
CA PHE A 177 4.23 -1.39 15.53
C PHE A 177 3.00 -1.49 14.61
N THR A 178 1.80 -1.40 15.19
CA THR A 178 0.56 -1.49 14.40
C THR A 178 0.36 -0.31 13.46
N ASP A 179 0.92 0.88 13.76
CA ASP A 179 0.87 2.04 12.88
C ASP A 179 1.76 1.81 11.64
N LEU A 180 2.93 1.17 11.83
CA LEU A 180 3.84 0.82 10.74
C LEU A 180 3.19 -0.14 9.73
N MET A 181 2.30 -1.02 10.18
CA MET A 181 1.64 -2.02 9.32
C MET A 181 0.71 -1.40 8.27
N ALA A 182 0.44 -0.10 8.36
CA ALA A 182 -0.27 0.69 7.36
C ALA A 182 0.67 1.24 6.25
N PHE A 183 2.00 1.05 6.34
CA PHE A 183 2.94 1.55 5.35
C PHE A 183 3.21 0.51 4.24
N PRO A 184 3.32 0.90 2.96
CA PRO A 184 3.34 -0.02 1.83
C PRO A 184 4.42 -1.10 1.83
N CYS A 185 5.60 -0.86 2.44
CA CYS A 185 6.65 -1.88 2.50
C CYS A 185 6.24 -3.13 3.31
N TYR A 186 5.20 -3.05 4.13
CA TYR A 186 4.63 -4.17 4.88
C TYR A 186 3.41 -4.80 4.21
N PHE A 187 2.98 -4.30 3.05
CA PHE A 187 1.80 -4.81 2.37
C PHE A 187 2.03 -6.22 1.81
N PRO A 188 0.97 -7.02 1.69
CA PRO A 188 1.07 -8.36 1.15
C PRO A 188 1.34 -8.34 -0.36
N GLN A 189 1.92 -9.41 -0.88
CA GLN A 189 2.06 -9.65 -2.32
C GLN A 189 1.60 -11.06 -2.65
N ASN A 190 0.82 -11.22 -3.74
CA ASN A 190 0.43 -12.53 -4.24
C ASN A 190 1.65 -13.22 -4.90
N GLN A 191 2.26 -14.17 -4.19
CA GLN A 191 3.46 -14.87 -4.65
C GLN A 191 3.30 -15.44 -6.07
N LYS A 192 2.18 -16.14 -6.35
CA LYS A 192 1.93 -16.74 -7.66
C LYS A 192 1.90 -15.72 -8.78
N PHE A 193 1.32 -14.55 -8.50
CA PHE A 193 1.24 -13.47 -9.47
C PHE A 193 2.61 -12.82 -9.68
N VAL A 194 3.35 -12.55 -8.61
CA VAL A 194 4.73 -12.02 -8.68
C VAL A 194 5.62 -12.93 -9.51
N GLU A 195 5.63 -14.25 -9.22
CA GLU A 195 6.42 -15.24 -9.93
C GLU A 195 6.02 -15.35 -11.42
N LYS A 196 4.70 -15.28 -11.71
CA LYS A 196 4.20 -15.27 -13.09
C LYS A 196 4.67 -14.06 -13.88
N CYS A 197 4.71 -12.89 -13.27
CA CYS A 197 5.18 -11.65 -13.91
C CYS A 197 6.71 -11.58 -13.99
N GLY A 198 7.41 -12.23 -13.05
CA GLY A 198 8.85 -12.19 -12.94
C GLY A 198 9.35 -10.73 -12.85
N LYS A 199 10.36 -10.40 -13.62
CA LYS A 199 10.96 -9.04 -13.65
C LYS A 199 10.02 -7.93 -14.17
N ASN A 200 8.86 -8.28 -14.69
CA ASN A 200 7.85 -7.32 -15.12
C ASN A 200 6.82 -7.02 -14.01
N TYR A 201 6.95 -7.62 -12.82
CA TYR A 201 6.07 -7.33 -11.70
C TYR A 201 6.24 -5.87 -11.25
N GLY A 202 5.13 -5.16 -11.10
CA GLY A 202 5.12 -3.76 -10.69
C GLY A 202 5.67 -2.77 -11.72
N THR A 203 6.00 -3.21 -12.95
CA THR A 203 6.37 -2.30 -14.04
C THR A 203 5.14 -1.63 -14.66
N LYS A 204 5.36 -0.50 -15.34
CA LYS A 204 4.31 0.23 -16.08
C LYS A 204 3.82 -0.56 -17.29
#